data_b25871343a3a02ef02d494b7ecd33c88
#
_entry.id   b25871343a3a02ef02d494b7ecd33c88
#
_cell.length_a   1.000
_cell.length_b   1.000
_cell.length_c   1.000
_cell.angle_alpha   90.00
_cell.angle_beta   90.00
_cell.angle_gamma   90.00
#
_symmetry.space_group_name_H-M   'P 1'
#
loop_
_entity.id
_entity.type
_entity.pdbx_description
1 polymer ?
#
loop_
_entity_poly.entity_id
_entity_poly.type
_entity_poly.pdbx_seq_one_letter_code
_entity_poly.pdbx_strand_id
1 'polypeptide(L)'
;ASYRRQRQMCIRDRDKGTSIGFGADVKNTLDKKTGEWMKGLEPEDLLKYGLIPEFIGRLPMIATLEDLDEKSLIKILQEPKNSLVKQYQELFKLDGAKLTFKDNALKEIALKAIRKKTGARGLRSILENVLLKTMYDLPSQDNIEEVIVDSTTVKGQSQPIIVHSKTDNKSKTNKTTAA
;
A
#
# COMPACT_ATOMS: atom_id res chain seq x y z
N ALA A 1 -2.99 -8.22 17.63
CA ALA A 1 -4.44 -8.18 17.31
C ALA A 1 -5.31 -7.93 18.55
N SER A 2 -4.94 -8.43 19.73
CA SER A 2 -5.70 -8.29 20.98
C SER A 2 -5.87 -6.84 21.44
N TYR A 3 -4.80 -6.05 21.46
CA TYR A 3 -4.81 -4.65 21.92
C TYR A 3 -5.69 -3.69 21.11
N ARG A 4 -5.82 -3.90 19.80
CA ARG A 4 -6.70 -3.09 18.95
C ARG A 4 -8.17 -3.32 19.25
N ARG A 5 -8.51 -4.56 19.59
CA ARG A 5 -9.88 -4.97 19.93
C ARG A 5 -10.31 -4.40 21.29
N GLN A 6 -9.43 -4.33 22.29
CA GLN A 6 -9.72 -3.76 23.61
C GLN A 6 -10.02 -2.27 23.54
N ARG A 7 -9.26 -1.47 22.77
CA ARG A 7 -9.54 -0.03 22.57
C ARG A 7 -10.92 0.23 21.96
N GLN A 8 -11.31 -0.58 20.98
CA GLN A 8 -12.63 -0.49 20.38
C GLN A 8 -13.76 -0.88 21.35
N MET A 9 -13.49 -1.79 22.28
CA MET A 9 -14.47 -2.18 23.28
C MET A 9 -14.79 -1.05 24.27
N CYS A 10 -13.81 -0.32 24.76
CA CYS A 10 -14.05 0.78 25.71
C CYS A 10 -14.94 1.88 25.14
N ILE A 11 -14.67 2.34 23.91
CA ILE A 11 -15.50 3.35 23.22
C ILE A 11 -16.88 2.80 22.93
N ARG A 12 -16.97 1.55 22.49
CA ARG A 12 -18.24 0.89 22.17
C ARG A 12 -19.12 0.66 23.39
N ASP A 13 -18.52 0.38 24.56
CA ASP A 13 -19.26 0.17 25.80
C ASP A 13 -19.83 1.47 26.37
N ARG A 14 -19.19 2.62 26.09
CA ARG A 14 -19.74 3.94 26.41
C ARG A 14 -20.95 4.28 25.53
N ASP A 15 -20.88 4.03 24.21
CA ASP A 15 -21.97 4.28 23.28
C ASP A 15 -23.16 3.33 23.48
N LYS A 16 -22.91 2.17 24.09
CA LYS A 16 -23.95 1.27 24.58
C LYS A 16 -24.36 1.70 25.98
N GLY A 17 -25.07 2.84 26.12
CA GLY A 17 -25.81 3.12 27.35
C GLY A 17 -26.58 1.86 27.72
N THR A 18 -26.49 1.46 28.98
CA THR A 18 -27.08 0.26 29.59
C THR A 18 -28.55 0.05 29.22
N SER A 19 -28.86 -0.43 28.04
CA SER A 19 -30.18 -0.94 27.72
C SER A 19 -30.15 -2.46 27.94
N ILE A 20 -30.39 -2.84 29.19
CA ILE A 20 -30.74 -4.21 29.59
C ILE A 20 -32.25 -4.31 29.39
N GLY A 21 -32.68 -4.98 28.31
CA GLY A 21 -34.10 -5.21 28.07
C GLY A 21 -34.40 -5.80 26.69
N PHE A 22 -35.54 -6.44 26.56
CA PHE A 22 -36.06 -7.12 25.35
C PHE A 22 -36.31 -6.20 24.12
N GLY A 23 -35.88 -4.93 24.14
CA GLY A 23 -35.99 -3.94 23.06
C GLY A 23 -34.66 -3.32 22.67
N ALA A 24 -33.54 -3.92 23.01
CA ALA A 24 -32.22 -3.38 22.64
C ALA A 24 -32.01 -3.43 21.12
N ASP A 25 -31.95 -2.26 20.50
CA ASP A 25 -31.64 -2.09 19.10
C ASP A 25 -30.18 -2.57 18.87
N VAL A 26 -30.04 -3.79 18.42
CA VAL A 26 -28.75 -4.39 18.04
C VAL A 26 -28.36 -3.78 16.68
N LYS A 27 -27.91 -2.52 16.70
CA LYS A 27 -27.27 -1.94 15.52
C LYS A 27 -26.07 -2.78 15.18
N ASN A 28 -26.02 -3.32 13.96
CA ASN A 28 -24.91 -4.10 13.43
C ASN A 28 -23.60 -3.30 13.57
N THR A 29 -22.87 -3.58 14.65
CA THR A 29 -21.60 -2.92 15.01
C THR A 29 -20.44 -3.37 14.13
N LEU A 30 -20.67 -4.29 13.20
CA LEU A 30 -19.66 -4.85 12.30
C LEU A 30 -19.34 -3.96 11.09
N ASP A 31 -20.24 -3.03 10.73
CA ASP A 31 -20.12 -2.25 9.49
C ASP A 31 -19.48 -0.86 9.64
N LYS A 32 -19.34 -0.35 10.88
CA LYS A 32 -18.67 0.93 11.08
C LYS A 32 -17.16 0.78 10.95
N LYS A 33 -16.55 1.60 10.11
CA LYS A 33 -15.09 1.67 9.95
C LYS A 33 -14.43 2.05 11.27
N THR A 34 -13.28 1.46 11.55
CA THR A 34 -12.52 1.68 12.80
C THR A 34 -12.22 3.16 13.05
N GLY A 35 -11.99 3.97 12.00
CA GLY A 35 -11.75 5.40 12.09
C GLY A 35 -12.93 6.19 12.64
N GLU A 36 -14.17 5.80 12.33
CA GLU A 36 -15.38 6.48 12.83
C GLU A 36 -15.54 6.30 14.33
N TRP A 37 -15.23 5.10 14.85
CA TRP A 37 -15.28 4.85 16.29
C TRP A 37 -14.24 5.66 17.07
N MET A 38 -13.08 5.87 16.46
CA MET A 38 -11.98 6.59 17.12
C MET A 38 -12.22 8.10 17.22
N LYS A 39 -13.12 8.68 16.40
CA LYS A 39 -13.44 10.12 16.45
C LYS A 39 -14.01 10.58 17.81
N GLY A 40 -14.68 9.69 18.51
CA GLY A 40 -15.24 9.95 19.84
C GLY A 40 -14.32 9.55 21.00
N LEU A 41 -13.01 9.42 20.80
CA LEU A 41 -12.07 9.01 21.83
C LEU A 41 -11.89 10.09 22.90
N GLU A 42 -12.10 9.73 24.14
CA GLU A 42 -11.94 10.60 25.32
C GLU A 42 -10.78 10.13 26.22
N PRO A 43 -10.19 11.03 27.04
CA PRO A 43 -9.12 10.67 27.98
C PRO A 43 -9.50 9.52 28.92
N GLU A 44 -10.79 9.43 29.31
CA GLU A 44 -11.31 8.36 30.17
C GLU A 44 -11.24 6.97 29.51
N ASP A 45 -11.39 6.90 28.19
CA ASP A 45 -11.25 5.64 27.45
C ASP A 45 -9.81 5.14 27.49
N LEU A 46 -8.84 6.06 27.55
CA LEU A 46 -7.42 5.73 27.68
C LEU A 46 -7.09 5.21 29.09
N LEU A 47 -7.76 5.72 30.13
CA LEU A 47 -7.66 5.19 31.50
C LEU A 47 -8.23 3.77 31.57
N LYS A 48 -9.42 3.54 31.00
CA LYS A 48 -10.02 2.21 30.92
C LYS A 48 -9.17 1.22 30.12
N TYR A 49 -8.42 1.74 29.16
CA TYR A 49 -7.46 0.93 28.39
C TYR A 49 -6.23 0.52 29.21
N GLY A 50 -5.97 1.20 30.36
CA GLY A 50 -4.86 0.90 31.26
C GLY A 50 -3.69 1.87 31.18
N LEU A 51 -3.89 3.05 30.58
CA LEU A 51 -2.86 4.12 30.68
C LEU A 51 -2.91 4.78 32.05
N ILE A 52 -1.72 5.13 32.56
CA ILE A 52 -1.57 5.76 33.88
C ILE A 52 -2.16 7.19 33.84
N PRO A 53 -2.97 7.61 34.86
CA PRO A 53 -3.61 8.92 34.90
C PRO A 53 -2.63 10.09 34.75
N GLU A 54 -1.46 10.01 35.39
CA GLU A 54 -0.42 11.05 35.32
C GLU A 54 0.13 11.23 33.92
N PHE A 55 0.21 10.14 33.14
CA PHE A 55 0.65 10.18 31.74
C PHE A 55 -0.40 10.87 30.87
N ILE A 56 -1.67 10.55 31.05
CA ILE A 56 -2.77 11.15 30.29
C ILE A 56 -2.89 12.64 30.60
N GLY A 57 -2.74 13.04 31.88
CA GLY A 57 -2.77 14.44 32.27
C GLY A 57 -1.63 15.30 31.66
N ARG A 58 -0.55 14.68 31.22
CA ARG A 58 0.56 15.35 30.51
C ARG A 58 0.42 15.39 29.00
N LEU A 59 -0.55 14.67 28.44
CA LEU A 59 -0.83 14.66 26.99
C LEU A 59 -1.95 15.67 26.70
N PRO A 60 -1.63 16.87 26.19
CA PRO A 60 -2.62 17.96 26.04
C PRO A 60 -3.58 17.70 24.86
N MET A 61 -3.22 16.81 23.93
CA MET A 61 -4.04 16.53 22.74
C MET A 61 -4.10 15.04 22.41
N ILE A 62 -5.31 14.62 22.04
CA ILE A 62 -5.57 13.30 21.47
C ILE A 62 -5.93 13.48 20.00
N ALA A 63 -5.15 12.89 19.12
CA ALA A 63 -5.41 12.89 17.70
C ALA A 63 -5.79 11.49 17.22
N THR A 64 -6.87 11.38 16.48
CA THR A 64 -7.32 10.13 15.86
C THR A 64 -7.02 10.13 14.38
N LEU A 65 -6.66 8.94 13.86
CA LEU A 65 -6.36 8.76 12.44
C LEU A 65 -7.55 8.11 11.76
N GLU A 66 -7.88 8.61 10.58
CA GLU A 66 -8.89 8.02 9.71
C GLU A 66 -8.31 6.85 8.90
N ASP A 67 -9.19 5.95 8.47
CA ASP A 67 -8.81 4.87 7.57
C ASP A 67 -8.47 5.45 6.18
N LEU A 68 -7.41 4.94 5.56
CA LEU A 68 -6.98 5.40 4.25
C LEU A 68 -7.91 4.87 3.16
N ASP A 69 -8.41 5.77 2.33
CA ASP A 69 -9.16 5.46 1.13
C ASP A 69 -8.24 5.16 -0.07
N GLU A 70 -8.81 4.71 -1.19
CA GLU A 70 -8.07 4.41 -2.41
C GLU A 70 -7.28 5.62 -2.91
N LYS A 71 -7.89 6.81 -2.91
CA LYS A 71 -7.26 8.04 -3.39
C LYS A 71 -6.05 8.42 -2.55
N SER A 72 -6.17 8.32 -1.23
CA SER A 72 -5.07 8.59 -0.30
C SER A 72 -3.91 7.62 -0.47
N LEU A 73 -4.20 6.33 -0.72
CA LEU A 73 -3.17 5.33 -0.98
C LEU A 73 -2.42 5.60 -2.30
N ILE A 74 -3.12 6.03 -3.36
CA ILE A 74 -2.49 6.42 -4.63
C ILE A 74 -1.61 7.64 -4.44
N LYS A 75 -2.06 8.65 -3.69
CA LYS A 75 -1.24 9.82 -3.35
C LYS A 75 0.03 9.43 -2.61
N ILE A 76 -0.07 8.56 -1.61
CA ILE A 76 1.10 8.04 -0.86
C ILE A 76 2.10 7.33 -1.80
N LEU A 77 1.63 6.67 -2.85
CA LEU A 77 2.49 5.98 -3.82
C LEU A 77 3.27 6.95 -4.72
N GLN A 78 2.70 8.13 -5.05
CA GLN A 78 3.24 9.01 -6.09
C GLN A 78 3.79 10.34 -5.57
N GLU A 79 3.07 11.04 -4.67
CA GLU A 79 3.34 12.44 -4.32
C GLU A 79 4.61 12.65 -3.46
N PRO A 80 4.90 11.86 -2.41
CA PRO A 80 6.05 12.12 -1.56
C PRO A 80 7.37 12.21 -2.34
N LYS A 81 8.31 13.04 -1.84
CA LYS A 81 9.65 13.14 -2.45
C LYS A 81 10.31 11.77 -2.59
N ASN A 82 10.16 10.92 -1.57
CA ASN A 82 10.69 9.57 -1.53
C ASN A 82 9.55 8.53 -1.61
N SER A 83 8.66 8.69 -2.60
CA SER A 83 7.55 7.76 -2.80
C SER A 83 8.07 6.40 -3.28
N LEU A 84 7.31 5.33 -2.96
CA LEU A 84 7.68 3.97 -3.34
C LEU A 84 7.88 3.82 -4.85
N VAL A 85 7.00 4.42 -5.65
CA VAL A 85 7.12 4.40 -7.12
C VAL A 85 8.45 5.00 -7.57
N LYS A 86 8.84 6.18 -7.03
CA LYS A 86 10.10 6.83 -7.38
C LYS A 86 11.32 6.02 -6.94
N GLN A 87 11.25 5.37 -5.76
CA GLN A 87 12.35 4.49 -5.31
C GLN A 87 12.60 3.34 -6.31
N TYR A 88 11.53 2.67 -6.76
CA TYR A 88 11.69 1.60 -7.75
C TYR A 88 12.08 2.12 -9.12
N GLN A 89 11.60 3.29 -9.53
CA GLN A 89 12.03 3.94 -10.77
C GLN A 89 13.54 4.21 -10.78
N GLU A 90 14.09 4.71 -9.68
CA GLU A 90 15.54 4.93 -9.57
C GLU A 90 16.33 3.61 -9.54
N LEU A 91 15.80 2.56 -8.89
CA LEU A 91 16.44 1.24 -8.92
C LEU A 91 16.51 0.67 -10.34
N PHE A 92 15.43 0.69 -11.09
CA PHE A 92 15.40 0.24 -12.48
C PHE A 92 16.29 1.08 -13.39
N LYS A 93 16.39 2.37 -13.13
CA LYS A 93 17.27 3.27 -13.86
C LYS A 93 18.76 2.95 -13.65
N LEU A 94 19.14 2.49 -12.45
CA LEU A 94 20.51 2.02 -12.20
C LEU A 94 20.85 0.78 -13.05
N ASP A 95 19.86 -0.07 -13.34
CA ASP A 95 19.99 -1.23 -14.22
C ASP A 95 19.78 -0.86 -15.71
N GLY A 96 19.66 0.45 -16.03
CA GLY A 96 19.56 0.94 -17.41
C GLY A 96 18.16 0.89 -18.02
N ALA A 97 17.12 0.52 -17.25
CA ALA A 97 15.74 0.42 -17.70
C ALA A 97 14.85 1.51 -17.10
N LYS A 98 13.84 1.96 -17.83
CA LYS A 98 12.81 2.88 -17.33
C LYS A 98 11.61 2.09 -16.80
N LEU A 99 11.18 2.37 -15.57
CA LEU A 99 9.98 1.76 -14.99
C LEU A 99 8.79 2.70 -15.09
N THR A 100 7.70 2.23 -15.71
CA THR A 100 6.46 2.99 -15.87
C THR A 100 5.28 2.23 -15.30
N PHE A 101 4.52 2.86 -14.40
CA PHE A 101 3.27 2.35 -13.88
C PHE A 101 2.10 3.00 -14.57
N LYS A 102 1.17 2.20 -15.11
CA LYS A 102 -0.11 2.72 -15.60
C LYS A 102 -1.02 3.09 -14.42
N ASP A 103 -1.88 4.09 -14.59
CA ASP A 103 -2.82 4.53 -13.55
C ASP A 103 -3.72 3.39 -13.05
N ASN A 104 -4.11 2.48 -13.94
CA ASN A 104 -4.89 1.29 -13.59
C ASN A 104 -4.11 0.33 -12.67
N ALA A 105 -2.79 0.23 -12.82
CA ALA A 105 -1.95 -0.57 -11.94
C ALA A 105 -1.89 0.02 -10.53
N LEU A 106 -1.73 1.34 -10.41
CA LEU A 106 -1.70 2.03 -9.12
C LEU A 106 -3.02 1.88 -8.36
N LYS A 107 -4.15 1.98 -9.06
CA LYS A 107 -5.48 1.72 -8.49
C LYS A 107 -5.60 0.28 -7.97
N GLU A 108 -5.17 -0.70 -8.75
CA GLU A 108 -5.25 -2.10 -8.34
C GLU A 108 -4.32 -2.42 -7.15
N ILE A 109 -3.14 -1.78 -7.07
CA ILE A 109 -2.25 -1.88 -5.91
C ILE A 109 -2.94 -1.34 -4.65
N ALA A 110 -3.58 -0.17 -4.74
CA ALA A 110 -4.33 0.43 -3.64
C ALA A 110 -5.50 -0.46 -3.19
N LEU A 111 -6.30 -0.97 -4.12
CA LEU A 111 -7.39 -1.90 -3.84
C LEU A 111 -6.90 -3.19 -3.18
N LYS A 112 -5.77 -3.74 -3.64
CA LYS A 112 -5.16 -4.94 -3.06
C LYS A 112 -4.70 -4.70 -1.62
N ALA A 113 -4.17 -3.50 -1.30
CA ALA A 113 -3.79 -3.11 0.05
C ALA A 113 -5.01 -2.97 0.98
N ILE A 114 -6.11 -2.39 0.47
CA ILE A 114 -7.38 -2.28 1.21
C ILE A 114 -7.95 -3.67 1.50
N ARG A 115 -8.03 -4.56 0.50
CA ARG A 115 -8.52 -5.95 0.66
C ARG A 115 -7.71 -6.72 1.71
N LYS A 116 -6.38 -6.53 1.73
CA LYS A 116 -5.49 -7.14 2.72
C LYS A 116 -5.57 -6.48 4.11
N LYS A 117 -6.29 -5.36 4.26
CA LYS A 117 -6.37 -4.57 5.50
C LYS A 117 -5.00 -4.16 6.06
N THR A 118 -4.01 -3.99 5.18
CA THR A 118 -2.63 -3.65 5.55
C THR A 118 -2.34 -2.16 5.49
N GLY A 119 -3.24 -1.37 4.86
CA GLY A 119 -3.05 0.07 4.67
C GLY A 119 -1.75 0.40 3.90
N ALA A 120 -1.18 1.57 4.18
CA ALA A 120 0.02 2.05 3.50
C ALA A 120 1.25 1.11 3.64
N ARG A 121 1.39 0.40 4.77
CA ARG A 121 2.50 -0.54 4.99
C ARG A 121 2.49 -1.72 4.03
N GLY A 122 1.31 -2.13 3.58
CA GLY A 122 1.16 -3.22 2.62
C GLY A 122 1.53 -2.87 1.19
N LEU A 123 1.58 -1.58 0.85
CA LEU A 123 1.90 -1.12 -0.51
C LEU A 123 3.30 -1.59 -0.94
N ARG A 124 4.28 -1.51 -0.03
CA ARG A 124 5.65 -1.95 -0.31
C ARG A 124 5.71 -3.44 -0.65
N SER A 125 5.15 -4.29 0.21
CA SER A 125 5.14 -5.75 -0.03
C SER A 125 4.38 -6.14 -1.30
N ILE A 126 3.35 -5.37 -1.68
CA ILE A 126 2.62 -5.61 -2.93
C ILE A 126 3.49 -5.27 -4.13
N LEU A 127 4.18 -4.12 -4.11
CA LEU A 127 5.11 -3.72 -5.17
C LEU A 127 6.28 -4.69 -5.29
N GLU A 128 6.90 -5.08 -4.17
CA GLU A 128 7.97 -6.08 -4.14
C GLU A 128 7.54 -7.38 -4.82
N ASN A 129 6.38 -7.92 -4.46
CA ASN A 129 5.87 -9.16 -5.07
C ASN A 129 5.60 -9.04 -6.58
N VAL A 130 5.22 -7.85 -7.06
CA VAL A 130 4.96 -7.60 -8.49
C VAL A 130 6.26 -7.47 -9.28
N LEU A 131 7.27 -6.83 -8.70
CA LEU A 131 8.51 -6.46 -9.37
C LEU A 131 9.64 -7.45 -9.14
N LEU A 132 9.59 -8.29 -8.09
CA LEU A 132 10.69 -9.15 -7.65
C LEU A 132 11.28 -9.99 -8.78
N LYS A 133 10.43 -10.66 -9.56
CA LYS A 133 10.89 -11.50 -10.67
C LYS A 133 11.56 -10.67 -11.76
N THR A 134 10.96 -9.54 -12.12
CA THR A 134 11.49 -8.65 -13.14
C THR A 134 12.83 -8.04 -12.72
N MET A 135 12.96 -7.64 -11.45
CA MET A 135 14.22 -7.12 -10.89
C MET A 135 15.33 -8.19 -10.89
N TYR A 136 14.97 -9.45 -10.67
CA TYR A 136 15.92 -10.55 -10.72
C TYR A 136 16.38 -10.85 -12.14
N ASP A 137 15.48 -10.82 -13.11
CA ASP A 137 15.75 -11.16 -14.50
C ASP A 137 16.40 -9.98 -15.28
N LEU A 138 16.18 -8.73 -14.84
CA LEU A 138 16.61 -7.51 -15.53
C LEU A 138 18.13 -7.45 -15.81
N PRO A 139 19.03 -7.71 -14.84
CA PRO A 139 20.47 -7.64 -15.07
C PRO A 139 21.00 -8.69 -16.06
N SER A 140 20.23 -9.74 -16.30
CA SER A 140 20.58 -10.84 -17.21
C SER A 140 20.10 -10.62 -18.65
N GLN A 141 19.35 -9.56 -18.89
CA GLN A 141 18.76 -9.24 -20.20
C GLN A 141 19.39 -7.97 -20.76
N ASP A 142 19.95 -8.08 -21.96
CA ASP A 142 20.54 -6.94 -22.67
C ASP A 142 19.45 -6.12 -23.40
N ASN A 143 19.68 -4.80 -23.50
CA ASN A 143 18.86 -3.88 -24.31
C ASN A 143 17.39 -3.69 -23.86
N ILE A 144 17.11 -3.70 -22.55
CA ILE A 144 15.82 -3.31 -22.04
C ILE A 144 15.74 -1.79 -21.98
N GLU A 145 14.75 -1.22 -22.63
CA GLU A 145 14.50 0.23 -22.63
C GLU A 145 13.47 0.61 -21.55
N GLU A 146 12.35 -0.11 -21.51
CA GLU A 146 11.25 0.23 -20.60
C GLU A 146 10.54 -1.02 -20.06
N VAL A 147 10.16 -0.95 -18.80
CA VAL A 147 9.32 -1.96 -18.12
C VAL A 147 8.00 -1.30 -17.75
N ILE A 148 6.89 -1.81 -18.28
CA ILE A 148 5.55 -1.28 -18.06
C ILE A 148 4.76 -2.23 -17.16
N VAL A 149 4.25 -1.69 -16.05
CA VAL A 149 3.39 -2.42 -15.11
C VAL A 149 1.93 -2.05 -15.33
N ASP A 150 1.09 -3.04 -15.63
CA ASP A 150 -0.35 -2.91 -15.85
C ASP A 150 -1.16 -3.57 -14.71
N SER A 151 -2.48 -3.35 -14.70
CA SER A 151 -3.41 -3.94 -13.73
C SER A 151 -3.42 -5.47 -13.74
N THR A 152 -3.25 -6.09 -14.91
CA THR A 152 -3.16 -7.56 -15.06
C THR A 152 -1.93 -8.13 -14.38
N THR A 153 -0.81 -7.39 -14.43
CA THR A 153 0.44 -7.74 -13.73
C THR A 153 0.26 -7.69 -12.21
N VAL A 154 -0.41 -6.67 -11.71
CA VAL A 154 -0.70 -6.55 -10.26
C VAL A 154 -1.61 -7.67 -9.76
N LYS A 155 -2.57 -8.12 -10.58
CA LYS A 155 -3.43 -9.27 -10.28
C LYS A 155 -2.68 -10.59 -10.29
N GLY A 156 -1.52 -10.66 -10.93
CA GLY A 156 -0.73 -11.88 -11.07
C GLY A 156 -1.12 -12.73 -12.29
N GLN A 157 -1.88 -12.16 -13.23
CA GLN A 157 -2.32 -12.84 -14.45
C GLN A 157 -1.32 -12.77 -15.60
N SER A 158 -0.47 -11.74 -15.59
CA SER A 158 0.60 -11.52 -16.58
C SER A 158 1.89 -11.06 -15.91
N GLN A 159 3.00 -11.15 -16.62
CA GLN A 159 4.26 -10.51 -16.23
C GLN A 159 4.26 -9.05 -16.70
N PRO A 160 5.13 -8.17 -16.11
CA PRO A 160 5.36 -6.83 -16.63
C PRO A 160 5.75 -6.86 -18.11
N ILE A 161 5.30 -5.87 -18.86
CA ILE A 161 5.62 -5.76 -20.29
C ILE A 161 7.03 -5.16 -20.38
N ILE A 162 7.95 -5.90 -21.00
CA ILE A 162 9.33 -5.47 -21.23
C ILE A 162 9.43 -4.98 -22.66
N VAL A 163 9.85 -3.74 -22.83
CA VAL A 163 10.12 -3.13 -24.14
C VAL A 163 11.62 -3.12 -24.36
N HIS A 164 12.06 -3.79 -25.42
CA HIS A 164 13.46 -3.80 -25.82
C HIS A 164 13.78 -2.66 -26.79
N SER A 165 14.94 -2.04 -26.67
CA SER A 165 15.40 -1.07 -27.64
C SER A 165 15.66 -1.76 -28.99
N LYS A 166 15.24 -1.14 -30.09
CA LYS A 166 15.57 -1.61 -31.44
C LYS A 166 17.06 -1.35 -31.67
N THR A 167 17.89 -2.34 -31.43
CA THR A 167 19.25 -2.33 -31.99
C THR A 167 19.12 -2.48 -33.49
N ASP A 168 19.50 -1.44 -34.25
CA ASP A 168 19.75 -1.54 -35.67
C ASP A 168 20.82 -2.63 -35.89
N ASN A 169 20.38 -3.78 -36.40
CA ASN A 169 21.28 -4.85 -36.92
C ASN A 169 22.00 -4.28 -38.12
N LYS A 170 23.08 -3.50 -37.88
CA LYS A 170 24.10 -3.28 -38.93
C LYS A 170 24.83 -4.58 -39.11
N SER A 171 24.43 -5.30 -40.15
CA SER A 171 25.03 -6.44 -40.77
C SER A 171 26.57 -6.33 -40.74
N LYS A 172 27.24 -7.24 -40.02
CA LYS A 172 28.62 -7.60 -40.30
C LYS A 172 28.63 -8.39 -41.61
N THR A 173 28.76 -7.71 -42.71
CA THR A 173 29.16 -8.30 -43.98
C THR A 173 30.56 -8.80 -43.82
N ASN A 174 30.72 -10.12 -43.77
CA ASN A 174 31.97 -10.81 -43.91
C ASN A 174 32.55 -10.47 -45.29
N LYS A 175 33.63 -9.70 -45.34
CA LYS A 175 34.54 -9.67 -46.45
C LYS A 175 35.50 -10.86 -46.30
N THR A 176 35.14 -11.98 -46.91
CA THR A 176 36.11 -13.01 -47.30
C THR A 176 36.89 -12.46 -48.48
N THR A 177 38.12 -12.13 -48.30
CA THR A 177 39.04 -11.87 -49.41
C THR A 177 39.94 -13.09 -49.51
N ALA A 178 39.72 -13.83 -50.57
CA ALA A 178 40.68 -14.84 -51.06
C ALA A 178 41.82 -14.13 -51.80
N ALA A 179 43.04 -14.48 -51.51
CA ALA A 179 44.18 -14.53 -52.41
C ALA A 179 45.30 -15.28 -51.71
#